data_80d05c2158050884d0e5e19efd9e108c
#
_entry.id   80d05c2158050884d0e5e19efd9e108c
#
_cell.length_a   1.000
_cell.length_b   1.000
_cell.length_c   1.000
_cell.angle_alpha   90.00
_cell.angle_beta   90.00
_cell.angle_gamma   90.00
#
_symmetry.space_group_name_H-M   'P 1'
#
loop_
_entity.id
_entity.type
_entity.pdbx_description
1 polymer ?
#
loop_
_entity_poly.entity_id
_entity_poly.type
_entity_poly.pdbx_seq_one_letter_code
_entity_poly.pdbx_strand_id
1 'polypeptide(L)' 'MAKIEISKAEASRNGVLLWYFGIESYLDHATTAEDYLALAERCGKLAAYCGGVAAEIARSGDAPLKPLTEKNKKWVKALK' A
#
# COMPACT_ATOMS: atom_id res chain seq x y z
N MET A 1 -7.72 1.91 26.83
CA MET A 1 -6.84 2.18 25.70
C MET A 1 -7.61 2.88 24.59
N ALA A 2 -7.10 3.99 24.13
CA ALA A 2 -7.78 4.71 23.06
C ALA A 2 -7.67 3.92 21.76
N LYS A 3 -8.81 3.72 21.11
CA LYS A 3 -8.85 3.06 19.81
C LYS A 3 -8.51 4.10 18.73
N ILE A 4 -7.49 3.81 17.94
CA ILE A 4 -7.12 4.70 16.84
C ILE A 4 -8.09 4.43 15.70
N GLU A 5 -8.86 5.45 15.34
CA GLU A 5 -9.76 5.35 14.21
C GLU A 5 -9.07 5.94 12.98
N ILE A 6 -9.09 5.17 11.91
CA ILE A 6 -8.59 5.64 10.63
C ILE A 6 -9.70 5.50 9.59
N SER A 7 -9.69 6.38 8.60
CA SER A 7 -10.67 6.32 7.53
C SER A 7 -10.43 5.06 6.67
N LYS A 8 -11.47 4.66 5.92
CA LYS A 8 -11.34 3.54 4.99
C LYS A 8 -10.27 3.82 3.94
N ALA A 9 -10.16 5.07 3.49
CA ALA A 9 -9.14 5.46 2.53
C ALA A 9 -7.74 5.31 3.11
N GLU A 10 -7.53 5.68 4.37
CA GLU A 10 -6.24 5.50 5.03
C GLU A 10 -5.90 4.02 5.22
N ALA A 11 -6.91 3.21 5.60
CA ALA A 11 -6.71 1.77 5.73
C ALA A 11 -6.30 1.15 4.40
N SER A 12 -6.95 1.56 3.31
CA SER A 12 -6.60 1.09 1.97
C SER A 12 -5.19 1.54 1.57
N ARG A 13 -4.82 2.77 1.93
CA ARG A 13 -3.47 3.27 1.66
C ARG A 13 -2.41 2.45 2.40
N ASN A 14 -2.71 2.03 3.63
CA ASN A 14 -1.80 1.15 4.38
C ASN A 14 -1.61 -0.17 3.65
N GLY A 15 -2.67 -0.70 3.04
CA GLY A 15 -2.57 -1.89 2.18
C GLY A 15 -1.65 -1.66 0.98
N VAL A 16 -1.76 -0.49 0.34
CA VAL A 16 -0.87 -0.10 -0.76
C VAL A 16 0.59 -0.11 -0.30
N LEU A 17 0.86 0.47 0.87
CA LEU A 17 2.23 0.51 1.41
C LEU A 17 2.77 -0.88 1.70
N LEU A 18 1.95 -1.76 2.27
CA LEU A 18 2.36 -3.14 2.55
C LEU A 18 2.73 -3.88 1.26
N TRP A 19 1.90 -3.74 0.22
CA TRP A 19 2.19 -4.34 -1.08
C TRP A 19 3.44 -3.74 -1.72
N TYR A 20 3.61 -2.44 -1.62
CA TYR A 20 4.79 -1.75 -2.15
C TYR A 20 6.07 -2.27 -1.48
N PHE A 21 6.09 -2.35 -0.15
CA PHE A 21 7.26 -2.87 0.55
C PHE A 21 7.52 -4.33 0.23
N GLY A 22 6.48 -5.13 0.03
CA GLY A 22 6.61 -6.51 -0.40
C GLY A 22 7.24 -6.63 -1.78
N ILE A 23 6.83 -5.78 -2.72
CA ILE A 23 7.39 -5.72 -4.06
C ILE A 23 8.86 -5.31 -4.01
N GLU A 24 9.17 -4.27 -3.25
CA GLU A 24 10.54 -3.78 -3.09
C GLU A 24 11.46 -4.87 -2.55
N SER A 25 11.02 -5.56 -1.50
CA SER A 25 11.77 -6.66 -0.91
C SER A 25 11.98 -7.81 -1.89
N TYR A 26 10.95 -8.16 -2.65
CA TYR A 26 11.02 -9.22 -3.65
C TYR A 26 11.98 -8.84 -4.79
N LEU A 27 11.93 -7.58 -5.20
CA LEU A 27 12.78 -7.08 -6.28
C LEU A 27 14.28 -7.22 -5.93
N ASP A 28 14.63 -7.03 -4.67
CA ASP A 28 16.02 -7.16 -4.23
C ASP A 28 16.59 -8.54 -4.48
N HIS A 29 15.74 -9.55 -4.58
CA HIS A 29 16.15 -10.94 -4.78
C HIS A 29 15.77 -11.51 -6.15
N ALA A 30 15.06 -10.75 -6.97
CA ALA A 30 14.57 -11.22 -8.26
C ALA A 30 15.73 -11.31 -9.27
N THR A 31 15.92 -12.50 -9.85
CA THR A 31 17.00 -12.74 -10.80
C THR A 31 16.54 -13.51 -12.04
N THR A 32 15.43 -14.23 -11.98
CA THR A 32 14.96 -15.08 -13.08
C THR A 32 13.74 -14.48 -13.76
N ALA A 33 13.42 -14.99 -14.96
CA ALA A 33 12.21 -14.58 -15.66
C ALA A 33 10.97 -14.88 -14.82
N GLU A 34 10.95 -16.01 -14.12
CA GLU A 34 9.82 -16.37 -13.26
C GLU A 34 9.65 -15.38 -12.11
N ASP A 35 10.77 -14.91 -11.55
CA ASP A 35 10.74 -13.90 -10.50
C ASP A 35 10.09 -12.60 -10.99
N TYR A 36 10.45 -12.17 -12.20
CA TYR A 36 9.87 -10.95 -12.77
C TYR A 36 8.41 -11.11 -13.16
N LEU A 37 8.00 -12.31 -13.57
CA LEU A 37 6.60 -12.58 -13.82
C LEU A 37 5.78 -12.52 -12.52
N ALA A 38 6.33 -13.06 -11.44
CA ALA A 38 5.71 -12.95 -10.12
C ALA A 38 5.64 -11.49 -9.65
N LEU A 39 6.68 -10.71 -9.93
CA LEU A 39 6.67 -9.28 -9.65
C LEU A 39 5.58 -8.54 -10.42
N ALA A 40 5.43 -8.87 -11.71
CA ALA A 40 4.39 -8.26 -12.53
C ALA A 40 3.00 -8.50 -11.95
N GLU A 41 2.75 -9.71 -11.45
CA GLU A 41 1.50 -10.06 -10.79
C GLU A 41 1.29 -9.22 -9.52
N ARG A 42 2.32 -9.08 -8.70
CA ARG A 42 2.26 -8.26 -7.50
C ARG A 42 2.04 -6.78 -7.81
N CYS A 43 2.65 -6.27 -8.87
CA CYS A 43 2.44 -4.91 -9.33
C CYS A 43 0.99 -4.69 -9.77
N GLY A 44 0.39 -5.70 -10.40
CA GLY A 44 -1.03 -5.65 -10.77
C GLY A 44 -1.93 -5.52 -9.54
N LYS A 45 -1.62 -6.26 -8.49
CA LYS A 45 -2.37 -6.17 -7.22
C LYS A 45 -2.18 -4.80 -6.57
N LEU A 46 -0.96 -4.26 -6.61
CA LEU A 46 -0.71 -2.92 -6.08
C LEU A 46 -1.54 -1.88 -6.84
N ALA A 47 -1.61 -2.00 -8.17
CA ALA A 47 -2.43 -1.10 -8.98
C ALA A 47 -3.90 -1.18 -8.59
N ALA A 48 -4.41 -2.39 -8.32
CA ALA A 48 -5.80 -2.58 -7.90
C ALA A 48 -6.06 -1.93 -6.54
N TYR A 49 -5.12 -2.05 -5.60
CA TYR A 49 -5.24 -1.39 -4.30
C TYR A 49 -5.21 0.13 -4.43
N CYS A 50 -4.37 0.67 -5.31
CA CYS A 50 -4.35 2.11 -5.57
C CYS A 50 -5.69 2.59 -6.11
N GLY A 51 -6.30 1.82 -7.00
CA GLY A 51 -7.64 2.11 -7.51
C GLY A 51 -8.66 2.12 -6.38
N GLY A 52 -8.53 1.18 -5.42
CA GLY A 52 -9.39 1.12 -4.25
C GLY A 52 -9.27 2.37 -3.38
N VAL A 53 -8.04 2.87 -3.19
CA VAL A 53 -7.83 4.11 -2.43
C VAL A 53 -8.53 5.28 -3.11
N ALA A 54 -8.35 5.40 -4.42
CA ALA A 54 -8.98 6.48 -5.20
C ALA A 54 -10.50 6.42 -5.08
N ALA A 55 -11.07 5.21 -5.18
CA ALA A 55 -12.52 5.01 -5.07
C ALA A 55 -13.03 5.40 -3.68
N GLU A 56 -12.30 5.05 -2.62
CA GLU A 56 -12.71 5.39 -1.27
C GLU A 56 -12.68 6.90 -1.02
N ILE A 57 -11.65 7.59 -1.51
CA ILE A 57 -11.58 9.04 -1.41
C ILE A 57 -12.76 9.69 -2.14
N ALA A 58 -13.04 9.22 -3.35
CA ALA A 58 -14.14 9.76 -4.16
C ALA A 58 -15.50 9.49 -3.51
N ARG A 59 -15.67 8.31 -2.91
CA ARG A 59 -16.94 7.91 -2.29
C ARG A 59 -17.22 8.69 -1.03
N SER A 60 -16.20 8.91 -0.21
CA SER A 60 -16.37 9.59 1.07
C SER A 60 -16.65 11.09 0.90
N GLY A 61 -16.23 11.67 -0.22
CA GLY A 61 -16.31 13.12 -0.42
C GLY A 61 -15.46 13.91 0.55
N ASP A 62 -14.58 13.22 1.27
CA ASP A 62 -13.71 13.85 2.26
C ASP A 62 -12.53 14.55 1.64
N ALA A 63 -11.83 15.32 2.47
CA ALA A 63 -10.59 15.95 2.06
C ALA A 63 -9.57 14.91 1.61
N PRO A 64 -8.65 15.28 0.69
CA PRO A 64 -7.58 14.37 0.28
C PRO A 64 -6.78 13.85 1.48
N LEU A 65 -6.21 12.67 1.33
CA LEU A 65 -5.35 12.12 2.38
C LEU A 65 -4.11 12.98 2.57
N LYS A 66 -3.67 13.08 3.81
CA LYS A 66 -2.44 13.80 4.13
C LYS A 66 -1.25 13.07 3.51
N PRO A 67 -0.20 13.82 3.11
CA PRO A 67 1.02 13.17 2.62
C PRO A 67 1.59 12.22 3.66
N LEU A 68 2.23 11.15 3.19
CA LEU A 68 2.87 10.19 4.06
C LEU A 68 4.08 10.82 4.78
N THR A 69 4.19 10.56 6.07
CA THR A 69 5.35 10.95 6.85
C THR A 69 6.31 9.77 6.95
N GLU A 70 7.56 10.04 7.26
CA GLU A 70 8.53 8.97 7.49
C GLU A 70 8.11 8.06 8.63
N LYS A 71 7.48 8.63 9.66
CA LYS A 71 6.94 7.87 10.79
C LYS A 71 5.89 6.88 10.34
N ASN A 72 4.95 7.31 9.50
CA ASN A 72 3.88 6.44 8.98
C ASN A 72 4.46 5.33 8.12
N LYS A 73 5.43 5.65 7.28
CA LYS A 73 6.09 4.64 6.44
C LYS A 73 6.78 3.59 7.27
N LYS A 74 7.50 4.00 8.31
CA LYS A 74 8.19 3.08 9.20
C LYS A 74 7.21 2.18 9.94
N TRP A 75 6.11 2.76 10.41
CA TRP A 75 5.09 2.00 11.11
C TRP A 75 4.48 0.91 10.23
N VAL A 76 4.10 1.25 9.02
CA VAL A 76 3.53 0.28 8.08
C VAL A 76 4.55 -0.79 7.72
N LYS A 77 5.80 -0.41 7.51
CA LYS A 77 6.88 -1.35 7.20
C LYS A 77 7.08 -2.35 8.34
N ALA A 78 6.95 -1.91 9.58
CA ALA A 78 7.09 -2.78 10.75
C ALA A 78 5.99 -3.83 10.86
N LEU A 79 4.85 -3.62 10.21
CA LEU A 79 3.74 -4.58 10.21
C LEU A 79 3.97 -5.79 9.31
N LYS A 80 4.99 -5.76 8.48
CA LYS A 80 5.29 -6.86 7.54
C LYS A 80 5.75 -8.12 8.25
#